data_a6b443b32ade69b3ea0356bb528b38cf
#
_entry.id   a6b443b32ade69b3ea0356bb528b38cf
#
_cell.length_a   1.000
_cell.length_b   1.000
_cell.length_c   1.000
_cell.angle_alpha   90.00
_cell.angle_beta   90.00
_cell.angle_gamma   90.00
#
_symmetry.space_group_name_H-M   'P 1'
#
loop_
_entity.id
_entity.type
_entity.pdbx_description
1 polymer ?
#
loop_
_entity_poly.entity_id
_entity_poly.type
_entity_poly.pdbx_seq_one_letter_code
_entity_poly.pdbx_strand_id
1 'polypeptide(L)'
;NAIAAYASNIDNLPALLPAVEKIAQKHTSFQIKPEQYNIVGSHLLATLDEMFSPGQEVLDAWGKAYGVLANVFIGREAEIYQQNASKTGGWEGTRAFRIVKKTPRSQLITSFELEPVDGQPVADYQPGQYLAIWLKPEGFEYQEIRQYSLTRKADGKGYRIAVKREEGGQVSSWLHNHASEGDVVYLAAPAGDFFLNVKPQTPV
;
A
#
# COMPACT_ATOMS: atom_id res chain seq x y z
N ASN A 1 -12.07 2.40 -12.14
CA ASN A 1 -11.74 3.40 -13.06
C ASN A 1 -10.34 3.44 -13.65
N ALA A 2 -9.25 2.74 -13.11
CA ALA A 2 -7.95 2.62 -13.73
C ALA A 2 -8.03 1.95 -15.11
N ILE A 3 -8.82 0.89 -15.25
CA ILE A 3 -9.03 0.18 -16.53
C ILE A 3 -9.72 1.07 -17.57
N ALA A 4 -10.73 1.84 -17.16
CA ALA A 4 -11.40 2.78 -18.07
C ALA A 4 -10.45 3.91 -18.51
N ALA A 5 -9.65 4.46 -17.59
CA ALA A 5 -8.63 5.46 -17.93
C ALA A 5 -7.57 4.89 -18.88
N TYR A 6 -7.17 3.63 -18.68
CA TYR A 6 -6.26 2.95 -19.59
C TYR A 6 -6.86 2.79 -20.99
N ALA A 7 -8.08 2.29 -21.10
CA ALA A 7 -8.76 2.12 -22.39
C ALA A 7 -8.88 3.45 -23.15
N SER A 8 -9.17 4.54 -22.44
CA SER A 8 -9.29 5.88 -23.05
C SER A 8 -7.94 6.51 -23.47
N ASN A 9 -6.82 5.94 -23.04
CA ASN A 9 -5.46 6.45 -23.31
C ASN A 9 -4.53 5.35 -23.85
N ILE A 10 -5.09 4.31 -24.47
CA ILE A 10 -4.30 3.17 -24.93
C ILE A 10 -3.19 3.54 -25.92
N ASP A 11 -3.40 4.57 -26.70
CA ASP A 11 -2.43 5.11 -27.67
C ASP A 11 -1.45 6.13 -27.04
N ASN A 12 -1.62 6.45 -25.75
CA ASN A 12 -0.80 7.43 -25.01
C ASN A 12 -0.44 6.93 -23.61
N LEU A 13 0.23 5.81 -23.55
CA LEU A 13 0.68 5.21 -22.27
C LEU A 13 1.52 6.15 -21.38
N PRO A 14 2.37 7.06 -21.93
CA PRO A 14 3.10 8.02 -21.10
C PRO A 14 2.21 8.91 -20.24
N ALA A 15 1.00 9.25 -20.68
CA ALA A 15 0.05 10.04 -19.90
C ALA A 15 -0.45 9.30 -18.64
N LEU A 16 -0.32 7.99 -18.60
CA LEU A 16 -0.76 7.14 -17.48
C LEU A 16 0.34 6.89 -16.45
N LEU A 17 1.60 7.20 -16.72
CA LEU A 17 2.72 6.90 -15.83
C LEU A 17 2.53 7.44 -14.40
N PRO A 18 2.00 8.66 -14.15
CA PRO A 18 1.74 9.11 -12.78
C PRO A 18 0.69 8.25 -12.06
N ALA A 19 -0.34 7.79 -12.79
CA ALA A 19 -1.35 6.90 -12.21
C ALA A 19 -0.78 5.50 -11.95
N VAL A 20 0.06 4.99 -12.86
CA VAL A 20 0.78 3.72 -12.68
C VAL A 20 1.66 3.77 -11.44
N GLU A 21 2.46 4.83 -11.26
CA GLU A 21 3.32 4.99 -10.08
C GLU A 21 2.50 4.95 -8.78
N LYS A 22 1.46 5.76 -8.70
CA LYS A 22 0.59 5.81 -7.51
C LYS A 22 -0.04 4.44 -7.18
N ILE A 23 -0.51 3.72 -8.20
CA ILE A 23 -1.11 2.40 -8.01
C ILE A 23 -0.05 1.37 -7.63
N ALA A 24 1.11 1.36 -8.29
CA ALA A 24 2.21 0.44 -7.99
C ALA A 24 2.73 0.61 -6.55
N GLN A 25 2.90 1.85 -6.07
CA GLN A 25 3.24 2.13 -4.67
C GLN A 25 2.21 1.54 -3.71
N LYS A 26 0.92 1.64 -4.04
CA LYS A 26 -0.15 1.06 -3.24
C LYS A 26 -0.13 -0.47 -3.30
N HIS A 27 0.01 -1.06 -4.48
CA HIS A 27 0.08 -2.50 -4.68
C HIS A 27 1.25 -3.14 -3.92
N THR A 28 2.42 -2.51 -3.92
CA THR A 28 3.58 -3.03 -3.17
C THR A 28 3.34 -3.02 -1.66
N SER A 29 2.59 -2.06 -1.12
CA SER A 29 2.19 -2.07 0.28
C SER A 29 1.20 -3.20 0.63
N PHE A 30 0.46 -3.69 -0.35
CA PHE A 30 -0.40 -4.88 -0.27
C PHE A 30 0.29 -6.18 -0.67
N GLN A 31 1.58 -6.14 -0.98
CA GLN A 31 2.38 -7.30 -1.40
C GLN A 31 1.78 -8.04 -2.60
N ILE A 32 1.24 -7.28 -3.57
CA ILE A 32 0.69 -7.85 -4.80
C ILE A 32 1.78 -8.59 -5.56
N LYS A 33 1.46 -9.80 -6.03
CA LYS A 33 2.36 -10.69 -6.77
C LYS A 33 1.96 -10.79 -8.23
N PRO A 34 2.92 -11.06 -9.15
CA PRO A 34 2.63 -11.15 -10.60
C PRO A 34 1.49 -12.10 -10.96
N GLU A 35 1.40 -13.26 -10.30
CA GLU A 35 0.36 -14.25 -10.56
C GLU A 35 -1.06 -13.76 -10.26
N GLN A 36 -1.23 -12.76 -9.39
CA GLN A 36 -2.54 -12.21 -9.06
C GLN A 36 -3.15 -11.38 -10.19
N TYR A 37 -2.32 -10.88 -11.12
CA TYR A 37 -2.80 -10.18 -12.32
C TYR A 37 -3.60 -11.10 -13.24
N ASN A 38 -3.27 -12.39 -13.31
CA ASN A 38 -4.04 -13.35 -14.08
C ASN A 38 -5.44 -13.54 -13.50
N ILE A 39 -5.59 -13.50 -12.17
CA ILE A 39 -6.89 -13.59 -11.50
C ILE A 39 -7.76 -12.39 -11.88
N VAL A 40 -7.20 -11.19 -11.77
CA VAL A 40 -7.93 -9.96 -12.14
C VAL A 40 -8.28 -9.95 -13.63
N GLY A 41 -7.36 -10.35 -14.50
CA GLY A 41 -7.60 -10.43 -15.95
C GLY A 41 -8.73 -11.36 -16.33
N SER A 42 -8.74 -12.57 -15.78
CA SER A 42 -9.82 -13.54 -16.05
C SER A 42 -11.18 -13.05 -15.57
N HIS A 43 -11.27 -12.46 -14.38
CA HIS A 43 -12.51 -11.88 -13.88
C HIS A 43 -12.96 -10.64 -14.68
N LEU A 44 -12.03 -9.81 -15.15
CA LEU A 44 -12.34 -8.69 -16.02
C LEU A 44 -13.01 -9.18 -17.33
N LEU A 45 -12.40 -10.16 -18.00
CA LEU A 45 -12.94 -10.69 -19.27
C LEU A 45 -14.29 -11.36 -19.05
N ALA A 46 -14.44 -12.16 -17.99
CA ALA A 46 -15.72 -12.79 -17.65
C ALA A 46 -16.82 -11.74 -17.39
N THR A 47 -16.50 -10.66 -16.66
CA THR A 47 -17.45 -9.57 -16.40
C THR A 47 -17.85 -8.83 -17.69
N LEU A 48 -16.88 -8.58 -18.58
CA LEU A 48 -17.18 -7.96 -19.88
C LEU A 48 -18.09 -8.83 -20.73
N ASP A 49 -17.87 -10.14 -20.73
CA ASP A 49 -18.72 -11.07 -21.47
C ASP A 49 -20.13 -11.14 -20.89
N GLU A 50 -20.26 -11.26 -19.58
CA GLU A 50 -21.55 -11.31 -18.89
C GLU A 50 -22.37 -10.03 -19.10
N MET A 51 -21.74 -8.85 -19.03
CA MET A 51 -22.45 -7.57 -19.09
C MET A 51 -22.77 -7.12 -20.51
N PHE A 52 -21.93 -7.44 -21.49
CA PHE A 52 -22.00 -6.83 -22.81
C PHE A 52 -22.10 -7.84 -23.96
N SER A 53 -21.77 -9.11 -23.71
CA SER A 53 -21.71 -10.17 -24.74
C SER A 53 -21.03 -9.69 -26.03
N PRO A 54 -19.80 -9.12 -25.96
CA PRO A 54 -19.21 -8.37 -27.08
C PRO A 54 -18.65 -9.27 -28.19
N GLY A 55 -18.65 -10.59 -27.99
CA GLY A 55 -18.05 -11.58 -28.88
C GLY A 55 -16.54 -11.79 -28.64
N GLN A 56 -16.05 -12.93 -29.14
CA GLN A 56 -14.69 -13.41 -28.84
C GLN A 56 -13.58 -12.47 -29.33
N GLU A 57 -13.75 -11.85 -30.49
CA GLU A 57 -12.75 -10.93 -31.04
C GLU A 57 -12.49 -9.74 -30.10
N VAL A 58 -13.56 -9.19 -29.51
CA VAL A 58 -13.45 -8.06 -28.57
C VAL A 58 -12.84 -8.52 -27.24
N LEU A 59 -13.21 -9.70 -26.75
CA LEU A 59 -12.63 -10.27 -25.52
C LEU A 59 -11.12 -10.53 -25.70
N ASP A 60 -10.71 -11.05 -26.85
CA ASP A 60 -9.31 -11.28 -27.17
C ASP A 60 -8.51 -9.96 -27.25
N ALA A 61 -9.11 -8.91 -27.82
CA ALA A 61 -8.50 -7.58 -27.84
C ALA A 61 -8.32 -7.00 -26.42
N TRP A 62 -9.35 -7.12 -25.58
CA TRP A 62 -9.27 -6.73 -24.17
C TRP A 62 -8.23 -7.53 -23.37
N GLY A 63 -8.14 -8.85 -23.62
CA GLY A 63 -7.14 -9.71 -23.01
C GLY A 63 -5.71 -9.27 -23.33
N LYS A 64 -5.45 -8.95 -24.60
CA LYS A 64 -4.14 -8.42 -25.04
C LYS A 64 -3.84 -7.05 -24.42
N ALA A 65 -4.79 -6.13 -24.42
CA ALA A 65 -4.65 -4.81 -23.82
C ALA A 65 -4.39 -4.90 -22.32
N TYR A 66 -5.15 -5.72 -21.59
CA TYR A 66 -4.93 -5.97 -20.16
C TYR A 66 -3.55 -6.56 -19.89
N GLY A 67 -3.09 -7.51 -20.71
CA GLY A 67 -1.76 -8.11 -20.58
C GLY A 67 -0.63 -7.08 -20.67
N VAL A 68 -0.75 -6.10 -21.56
CA VAL A 68 0.21 -4.98 -21.67
C VAL A 68 0.21 -4.16 -20.37
N LEU A 69 -0.96 -3.78 -19.89
CA LEU A 69 -1.08 -3.01 -18.64
C LEU A 69 -0.54 -3.79 -17.43
N ALA A 70 -0.87 -5.07 -17.31
CA ALA A 70 -0.39 -5.94 -16.24
C ALA A 70 1.15 -6.00 -16.23
N ASN A 71 1.79 -6.15 -17.38
CA ASN A 71 3.24 -6.19 -17.48
C ASN A 71 3.90 -4.87 -17.06
N VAL A 72 3.28 -3.73 -17.35
CA VAL A 72 3.76 -2.41 -16.89
C VAL A 72 3.74 -2.34 -15.36
N PHE A 73 2.65 -2.77 -14.72
CA PHE A 73 2.56 -2.81 -13.26
C PHE A 73 3.54 -3.81 -12.65
N ILE A 74 3.59 -5.04 -13.14
CA ILE A 74 4.50 -6.09 -12.65
C ILE A 74 5.96 -5.60 -12.71
N GLY A 75 6.36 -5.00 -13.81
CA GLY A 75 7.71 -4.44 -13.95
C GLY A 75 7.98 -3.33 -12.94
N ARG A 76 7.06 -2.36 -12.81
CA ARG A 76 7.23 -1.24 -11.87
C ARG A 76 7.21 -1.69 -10.41
N GLU A 77 6.35 -2.60 -10.05
CA GLU A 77 6.27 -3.18 -8.70
C GLU A 77 7.53 -3.95 -8.34
N ALA A 78 8.08 -4.74 -9.28
CA ALA A 78 9.35 -5.42 -9.07
C ALA A 78 10.50 -4.44 -8.78
N GLU A 79 10.57 -3.32 -9.52
CA GLU A 79 11.55 -2.26 -9.24
C GLU A 79 11.37 -1.65 -7.85
N ILE A 80 10.13 -1.37 -7.42
CA ILE A 80 9.84 -0.81 -6.10
C ILE A 80 10.22 -1.80 -5.00
N TYR A 81 9.91 -3.09 -5.13
CA TYR A 81 10.33 -4.12 -4.18
C TYR A 81 11.85 -4.16 -4.05
N GLN A 82 12.56 -4.19 -5.17
CA GLN A 82 14.03 -4.18 -5.17
C GLN A 82 14.61 -2.91 -4.54
N GLN A 83 14.07 -1.74 -4.90
CA GLN A 83 14.48 -0.47 -4.30
C GLN A 83 14.26 -0.45 -2.79
N ASN A 84 13.11 -0.94 -2.31
CA ASN A 84 12.82 -0.99 -0.89
C ASN A 84 13.74 -1.98 -0.15
N ALA A 85 14.01 -3.15 -0.72
CA ALA A 85 14.92 -4.14 -0.13
C ALA A 85 16.37 -3.65 -0.09
N SER A 86 16.82 -2.87 -1.07
CA SER A 86 18.20 -2.38 -1.17
C SER A 86 18.52 -1.17 -0.28
N LYS A 87 17.52 -0.49 0.28
CA LYS A 87 17.75 0.61 1.23
C LYS A 87 18.41 0.10 2.51
N THR A 88 19.23 0.93 3.14
CA THR A 88 19.70 0.65 4.50
C THR A 88 18.52 0.44 5.43
N GLY A 89 18.45 -0.71 6.10
CA GLY A 89 17.31 -1.08 6.93
C GLY A 89 16.02 -1.41 6.16
N GLY A 90 16.12 -1.60 4.83
CA GLY A 90 15.01 -1.99 3.96
C GLY A 90 14.68 -3.48 4.06
N TRP A 91 13.51 -3.84 3.54
CA TRP A 91 13.06 -5.24 3.51
C TRP A 91 12.06 -5.48 2.37
N GLU A 92 11.92 -6.74 2.01
CA GLU A 92 10.84 -7.22 1.15
C GLU A 92 9.79 -7.96 2.00
N GLY A 93 8.54 -7.98 1.56
CA GLY A 93 7.45 -8.61 2.29
C GLY A 93 7.00 -7.79 3.49
N THR A 94 6.67 -8.48 4.58
CA THR A 94 6.31 -7.86 5.85
C THR A 94 7.37 -8.16 6.91
N ARG A 95 7.62 -7.17 7.79
CA ARG A 95 8.57 -7.28 8.91
C ARG A 95 7.84 -7.03 10.22
N ALA A 96 8.22 -7.74 11.26
CA ALA A 96 7.59 -7.65 12.58
C ALA A 96 8.05 -6.39 13.33
N PHE A 97 7.09 -5.65 13.86
CA PHE A 97 7.31 -4.46 14.68
C PHE A 97 6.53 -4.57 15.99
N ARG A 98 7.12 -4.08 17.06
CA ARG A 98 6.49 -3.99 18.38
C ARG A 98 5.93 -2.58 18.57
N ILE A 99 4.72 -2.50 19.10
CA ILE A 99 4.16 -1.24 19.61
C ILE A 99 4.92 -0.90 20.89
N VAL A 100 5.80 0.08 20.86
CA VAL A 100 6.58 0.51 22.03
C VAL A 100 5.92 1.65 22.77
N LYS A 101 5.02 2.38 22.10
CA LYS A 101 4.24 3.45 22.74
C LYS A 101 2.91 3.66 22.06
N LYS A 102 1.86 3.77 22.88
CA LYS A 102 0.50 4.11 22.48
C LYS A 102 0.08 5.38 23.19
N THR A 103 -0.19 6.45 22.44
CA THR A 103 -0.50 7.77 23.04
C THR A 103 -1.79 8.34 22.44
N PRO A 104 -2.86 8.51 23.21
CA PRO A 104 -4.03 9.28 22.79
C PRO A 104 -3.64 10.73 22.46
N ARG A 105 -4.08 11.22 21.32
CA ARG A 105 -3.84 12.59 20.84
C ARG A 105 -5.10 13.44 20.87
N SER A 106 -6.24 12.78 20.72
CA SER A 106 -7.58 13.37 20.85
C SER A 106 -8.56 12.25 21.21
N GLN A 107 -9.84 12.58 21.28
CA GLN A 107 -10.90 11.57 21.50
C GLN A 107 -10.95 10.51 20.40
N LEU A 108 -10.52 10.85 19.18
CA LEU A 108 -10.59 9.97 18.00
C LEU A 108 -9.23 9.56 17.46
N ILE A 109 -8.15 10.19 17.88
CA ILE A 109 -6.82 9.94 17.30
C ILE A 109 -5.87 9.39 18.36
N THR A 110 -5.22 8.27 18.04
CA THR A 110 -4.16 7.67 18.86
C THR A 110 -2.90 7.49 17.99
N SER A 111 -1.75 7.90 18.50
CA SER A 111 -0.47 7.63 17.84
C SER A 111 0.16 6.35 18.40
N PHE A 112 0.84 5.62 17.50
CA PHE A 112 1.57 4.39 17.80
C PHE A 112 3.02 4.56 17.37
N GLU A 113 3.95 4.32 18.28
CA GLU A 113 5.37 4.23 17.97
C GLU A 113 5.74 2.75 17.82
N LEU A 114 6.43 2.43 16.73
CA LEU A 114 6.68 1.08 16.27
C LEU A 114 8.18 0.88 16.08
N GLU A 115 8.75 -0.12 16.74
CA GLU A 115 10.16 -0.49 16.61
C GLU A 115 10.30 -1.92 16.10
N PRO A 116 11.32 -2.22 15.27
CA PRO A 116 11.51 -3.56 14.73
C PRO A 116 11.83 -4.55 15.84
N VAL A 117 11.18 -5.73 15.79
CA VAL A 117 11.38 -6.79 16.80
C VAL A 117 12.81 -7.34 16.78
N ASP A 118 13.46 -7.35 15.62
CA ASP A 118 14.83 -7.83 15.42
C ASP A 118 15.90 -6.80 15.85
N GLY A 119 15.52 -5.59 16.24
CA GLY A 119 16.42 -4.54 16.67
C GLY A 119 17.32 -3.96 15.57
N GLN A 120 17.14 -4.37 14.32
CA GLN A 120 17.94 -3.86 13.20
C GLN A 120 17.40 -2.51 12.71
N PRO A 121 18.24 -1.66 12.09
CA PRO A 121 17.78 -0.40 11.51
C PRO A 121 16.57 -0.56 10.59
N VAL A 122 15.80 0.48 10.43
CA VAL A 122 14.66 0.55 9.50
C VAL A 122 14.92 1.56 8.40
N ALA A 123 14.31 1.33 7.23
CA ALA A 123 14.45 2.21 6.08
C ALA A 123 13.95 3.63 6.39
N ASP A 124 14.69 4.63 5.98
CA ASP A 124 14.23 6.01 5.96
C ASP A 124 13.08 6.20 4.95
N TYR A 125 12.32 7.24 5.17
CA TYR A 125 11.17 7.61 4.34
C TYR A 125 11.08 9.12 4.13
N GLN A 126 10.35 9.52 3.11
CA GLN A 126 10.07 10.91 2.82
C GLN A 126 8.73 11.34 3.45
N PRO A 127 8.60 12.62 3.89
CA PRO A 127 7.33 13.18 4.33
C PRO A 127 6.23 13.01 3.27
N GLY A 128 5.09 12.46 3.66
CA GLY A 128 3.98 12.11 2.76
C GLY A 128 3.84 10.62 2.51
N GLN A 129 4.86 9.83 2.83
CA GLN A 129 4.77 8.37 2.75
C GLN A 129 3.97 7.76 3.91
N TYR A 130 3.54 6.53 3.73
CA TYR A 130 2.74 5.74 4.64
C TYR A 130 3.30 4.33 4.84
N LEU A 131 2.80 3.64 5.85
CA LEU A 131 3.01 2.20 6.07
C LEU A 131 1.69 1.45 5.87
N ALA A 132 1.77 0.23 5.35
CA ALA A 132 0.69 -0.72 5.46
C ALA A 132 0.92 -1.61 6.68
N ILE A 133 -0.04 -1.60 7.60
CA ILE A 133 -0.11 -2.55 8.72
C ILE A 133 -0.88 -3.77 8.28
N TRP A 134 -0.30 -4.93 8.55
CA TRP A 134 -0.87 -6.24 8.32
C TRP A 134 -1.15 -6.88 9.67
N LEU A 135 -2.39 -7.21 9.94
CA LEU A 135 -2.77 -7.85 11.20
C LEU A 135 -3.92 -8.84 11.01
N LYS A 136 -3.89 -9.89 11.82
CA LYS A 136 -4.98 -10.84 11.94
C LYS A 136 -5.16 -11.17 13.42
N PRO A 137 -5.76 -10.27 14.20
CA PRO A 137 -6.06 -10.54 15.60
C PRO A 137 -7.02 -11.72 15.74
N GLU A 138 -7.06 -12.31 16.94
CA GLU A 138 -8.06 -13.31 17.29
C GLU A 138 -9.47 -12.76 17.05
N GLY A 139 -10.33 -13.57 16.42
CA GLY A 139 -11.68 -13.18 16.03
C GLY A 139 -11.80 -12.50 14.67
N PHE A 140 -10.69 -12.20 13.98
CA PHE A 140 -10.75 -11.72 12.61
C PHE A 140 -10.80 -12.87 11.61
N GLU A 141 -11.80 -12.88 10.73
CA GLU A 141 -11.95 -13.92 9.73
C GLU A 141 -10.79 -13.91 8.72
N TYR A 142 -10.40 -12.71 8.28
CA TYR A 142 -9.36 -12.51 7.26
C TYR A 142 -8.20 -11.68 7.78
N GLN A 143 -7.08 -11.76 7.05
CA GLN A 143 -5.97 -10.84 7.19
C GLN A 143 -6.41 -9.43 6.80
N GLU A 144 -6.25 -8.48 7.69
CA GLU A 144 -6.59 -7.08 7.46
C GLU A 144 -5.34 -6.26 7.15
N ILE A 145 -5.46 -5.37 6.17
CA ILE A 145 -4.39 -4.47 5.75
C ILE A 145 -4.93 -3.05 5.72
N ARG A 146 -4.26 -2.13 6.43
CA ARG A 146 -4.61 -0.70 6.41
C ARG A 146 -3.37 0.15 6.29
N GLN A 147 -3.50 1.25 5.57
CA GLN A 147 -2.44 2.21 5.33
C GLN A 147 -2.58 3.40 6.28
N TYR A 148 -1.46 3.77 6.93
CA TYR A 148 -1.38 4.90 7.85
C TYR A 148 -0.19 5.77 7.52
N SER A 149 -0.41 7.08 7.42
CA SER A 149 0.65 8.06 7.17
C SER A 149 1.70 8.05 8.27
N LEU A 150 2.96 8.21 7.87
CA LEU A 150 4.09 8.37 8.77
C LEU A 150 4.10 9.79 9.34
N THR A 151 4.23 9.93 10.67
CA THR A 151 3.97 11.18 11.39
C THR A 151 5.12 11.69 12.23
N ARG A 152 6.35 11.18 12.03
CA ARG A 152 7.55 11.73 12.67
C ARG A 152 8.68 11.84 11.63
N LYS A 153 9.74 12.57 11.96
CA LYS A 153 10.96 12.57 11.14
C LYS A 153 11.58 11.16 11.14
N ALA A 154 12.06 10.72 10.00
CA ALA A 154 12.82 9.48 9.87
C ALA A 154 14.10 9.55 10.72
N ASP A 155 14.43 8.47 11.43
CA ASP A 155 15.59 8.37 12.30
C ASP A 155 16.31 7.02 12.23
N GLY A 156 15.88 6.15 11.29
CA GLY A 156 16.43 4.81 11.11
C GLY A 156 16.16 3.83 12.25
N LYS A 157 15.38 4.20 13.27
CA LYS A 157 15.14 3.37 14.47
C LYS A 157 13.74 2.78 14.53
N GLY A 158 12.77 3.48 13.99
CA GLY A 158 11.39 3.03 14.03
C GLY A 158 10.44 4.01 13.35
N TYR A 159 9.16 3.77 13.49
CA TYR A 159 8.11 4.54 12.83
C TYR A 159 7.08 5.06 13.82
N ARG A 160 6.37 6.10 13.43
CA ARG A 160 5.19 6.57 14.15
C ARG A 160 4.05 6.81 13.17
N ILE A 161 2.89 6.27 13.50
CA ILE A 161 1.64 6.52 12.80
C ILE A 161 0.63 7.19 13.72
N ALA A 162 -0.39 7.81 13.13
CA ALA A 162 -1.56 8.30 13.83
C ALA A 162 -2.81 7.64 13.24
N VAL A 163 -3.58 7.01 14.09
CA VAL A 163 -4.77 6.26 13.70
C VAL A 163 -6.00 6.99 14.20
N LYS A 164 -6.84 7.43 13.27
CA LYS A 164 -8.17 7.92 13.58
C LYS A 164 -9.11 6.72 13.75
N ARG A 165 -9.86 6.68 14.85
CA ARG A 165 -10.90 5.67 15.06
C ARG A 165 -12.09 6.00 14.16
N GLU A 166 -12.34 5.15 13.17
CA GLU A 166 -13.51 5.25 12.30
C GLU A 166 -14.69 4.48 12.90
N GLU A 167 -15.87 5.04 12.83
CA GLU A 167 -17.10 4.37 13.25
C GLU A 167 -17.34 3.14 12.34
N GLY A 168 -17.56 1.97 12.96
CA GLY A 168 -17.67 0.71 12.24
C GLY A 168 -16.35 0.18 11.64
N GLY A 169 -15.25 0.92 11.78
CA GLY A 169 -13.93 0.52 11.29
C GLY A 169 -13.33 -0.59 12.14
N GLN A 170 -13.17 -1.79 11.58
CA GLN A 170 -12.70 -2.98 12.29
C GLN A 170 -11.26 -2.81 12.82
N VAL A 171 -10.32 -2.46 11.93
CA VAL A 171 -8.90 -2.32 12.29
C VAL A 171 -8.63 -1.12 13.18
N SER A 172 -9.20 0.05 12.85
CA SER A 172 -9.00 1.26 13.66
C SER A 172 -9.58 1.09 15.07
N SER A 173 -10.74 0.45 15.20
CA SER A 173 -11.33 0.13 16.50
C SER A 173 -10.49 -0.87 17.29
N TRP A 174 -9.97 -1.92 16.64
CA TRP A 174 -9.07 -2.87 17.29
C TRP A 174 -7.79 -2.19 17.81
N LEU A 175 -7.15 -1.35 16.99
CA LEU A 175 -5.95 -0.61 17.40
C LEU A 175 -6.22 0.31 18.60
N HIS A 176 -7.39 0.96 18.63
CA HIS A 176 -7.75 1.83 19.76
C HIS A 176 -8.08 1.06 21.04
N ASN A 177 -8.85 -0.02 20.94
CA ASN A 177 -9.48 -0.65 22.08
C ASN A 177 -8.69 -1.86 22.62
N HIS A 178 -7.95 -2.57 21.78
CA HIS A 178 -7.35 -3.86 22.10
C HIS A 178 -5.83 -3.86 22.00
N ALA A 179 -5.25 -3.17 20.98
CA ALA A 179 -3.80 -3.12 20.84
C ALA A 179 -3.14 -2.44 22.05
N SER A 180 -2.06 -3.01 22.54
CA SER A 180 -1.31 -2.56 23.72
C SER A 180 0.18 -2.41 23.41
N GLU A 181 0.88 -1.67 24.26
CA GLU A 181 2.35 -1.65 24.24
C GLU A 181 2.87 -3.05 24.49
N GLY A 182 3.83 -3.49 23.68
CA GLY A 182 4.33 -4.86 23.65
C GLY A 182 3.77 -5.72 22.51
N ASP A 183 2.60 -5.43 21.98
CA ASP A 183 2.01 -6.17 20.88
C ASP A 183 2.83 -6.07 19.60
N VAL A 184 2.78 -7.11 18.78
CA VAL A 184 3.49 -7.21 17.52
C VAL A 184 2.52 -7.02 16.34
N VAL A 185 2.88 -6.15 15.43
CA VAL A 185 2.20 -5.94 14.15
C VAL A 185 3.19 -6.16 13.00
N TYR A 186 2.71 -6.44 11.82
CA TYR A 186 3.55 -6.62 10.65
C TYR A 186 3.42 -5.43 9.72
N LEU A 187 4.54 -4.92 9.21
CA LEU A 187 4.58 -3.76 8.34
C LEU A 187 5.19 -4.11 6.99
N ALA A 188 4.56 -3.64 5.91
CA ALA A 188 5.24 -3.49 4.63
C ALA A 188 6.17 -2.26 4.67
N ALA A 189 7.19 -2.24 3.82
CA ALA A 189 8.11 -1.11 3.72
C ALA A 189 7.38 0.20 3.39
N PRO A 190 7.92 1.38 3.80
CA PRO A 190 7.33 2.67 3.47
C PRO A 190 7.07 2.82 1.98
N ALA A 191 5.86 3.28 1.63
CA ALA A 191 5.37 3.44 0.27
C ALA A 191 4.69 4.81 0.09
N GLY A 192 4.40 5.18 -1.16
CA GLY A 192 3.71 6.41 -1.53
C GLY A 192 4.59 7.37 -2.28
N ASP A 193 3.96 8.16 -3.15
CA ASP A 193 4.54 9.11 -4.09
C ASP A 193 4.08 10.56 -3.85
N PHE A 194 3.25 10.79 -2.83
CA PHE A 194 2.77 12.11 -2.45
C PHE A 194 3.76 12.78 -1.51
N PHE A 195 4.60 13.67 -2.06
CA PHE A 195 5.65 14.35 -1.30
C PHE A 195 5.36 15.83 -1.12
N LEU A 196 5.84 16.39 -0.01
CA LEU A 196 5.78 17.82 0.25
C LEU A 196 6.89 18.55 -0.52
N ASN A 197 6.60 18.97 -1.74
CA ASN A 197 7.53 19.69 -2.63
C ASN A 197 7.38 21.22 -2.48
N VAL A 198 7.70 21.74 -1.31
CA VAL A 198 7.69 23.18 -1.04
C VAL A 198 9.10 23.68 -0.73
N LYS A 199 9.37 24.96 -1.02
CA LYS A 199 10.64 25.58 -0.63
C LYS A 199 10.75 25.61 0.90
N PRO A 200 11.96 25.47 1.47
CA PRO A 200 12.17 25.68 2.90
C PRO A 200 11.52 26.99 3.37
N GLN A 201 10.92 26.98 4.56
CA GLN A 201 10.23 28.13 5.17
C GLN A 201 8.93 28.57 4.47
N THR A 202 8.40 27.81 3.50
CA THR A 202 7.05 28.06 2.99
C THR A 202 6.03 27.62 4.05
N PRO A 203 5.09 28.48 4.46
CA PRO A 203 3.98 28.08 5.32
C PRO A 203 3.13 27.00 4.63
N VAL A 204 2.77 25.96 5.37
CA VAL A 204 1.94 24.82 4.92
C VAL A 204 0.84 24.57 5.94
#